data_338da74e53fcd31740bef7bf99c3f693
#
_entry.id   338da74e53fcd31740bef7bf99c3f693
#
_cell.length_a   1.000
_cell.length_b   1.000
_cell.length_c   1.000
_cell.angle_alpha   90.00
_cell.angle_beta   90.00
_cell.angle_gamma   90.00
#
_symmetry.space_group_name_H-M   'P 1'
#
loop_
_entity.id
_entity.type
_entity.pdbx_description
1 polymer ?
#
loop_
_entity_poly.entity_id
_entity_poly.type
_entity_poly.pdbx_seq_one_letter_code
_entity_poly.pdbx_strand_id
1 'polypeptide(L)'
;MADTYPVICTEIGFCLENEQGAHIPVISTDVYGEHITKYFENKGISFTVWCFDTSWAPTLISDWNFTPTTQGKFFKAYLQSKAK
;
A
#
# COMPACT_ATOMS: atom_id res chain seq x y z
N MET A 1 16.29 -12.25 -7.68
CA MET A 1 16.62 -11.07 -8.52
C MET A 1 17.06 -9.87 -7.68
N ALA A 2 16.33 -9.53 -6.61
CA ALA A 2 16.71 -8.38 -5.77
C ALA A 2 18.06 -8.54 -5.08
N ASP A 3 18.54 -9.76 -4.90
CA ASP A 3 19.83 -10.02 -4.27
C ASP A 3 21.00 -9.75 -5.23
N THR A 4 20.72 -9.69 -6.53
CA THR A 4 21.73 -9.50 -7.58
C THR A 4 21.64 -8.12 -8.22
N TYR A 5 20.42 -7.61 -8.40
CA TYR A 5 20.15 -6.35 -9.11
C TYR A 5 19.27 -5.45 -8.27
N PRO A 6 19.39 -4.10 -8.41
CA PRO A 6 18.44 -3.20 -7.79
C PRO A 6 17.03 -3.44 -8.38
N VAL A 7 16.03 -3.50 -7.51
CA VAL A 7 14.65 -3.75 -7.91
C VAL A 7 13.75 -2.71 -7.24
N ILE A 8 12.74 -2.22 -7.99
CA ILE A 8 11.73 -1.34 -7.43
C ILE A 8 10.34 -1.90 -7.78
N CYS A 9 9.44 -1.90 -6.80
CA CYS A 9 8.04 -2.24 -7.03
C CYS A 9 7.29 -0.95 -7.30
N THR A 10 6.76 -0.78 -8.51
CA THR A 10 6.16 0.48 -8.93
C THR A 10 4.73 0.67 -8.47
N GLU A 11 4.03 -0.40 -8.12
CA GLU A 11 2.65 -0.31 -7.65
C GLU A 11 2.34 -1.44 -6.69
N ILE A 12 1.89 -1.12 -5.48
CA ILE A 12 1.27 -2.09 -4.57
C ILE A 12 0.03 -1.46 -3.96
N GLY A 13 -0.91 -2.29 -3.53
CA GLY A 13 -2.08 -1.78 -2.85
C GLY A 13 -3.03 -2.89 -2.46
N PHE A 14 -3.94 -2.58 -1.54
CA PHE A 14 -4.96 -3.51 -1.09
C PHE A 14 -6.22 -2.75 -0.66
N CYS A 15 -7.35 -3.46 -0.62
CA CYS A 15 -8.59 -2.94 -0.06
C CYS A 15 -9.34 -4.10 0.60
N LEU A 16 -10.21 -3.76 1.55
CA LEU A 16 -11.09 -4.75 2.16
C LEU A 16 -12.21 -5.10 1.19
N GLU A 17 -12.86 -6.24 1.41
CA GLU A 17 -13.90 -6.71 0.49
C GLU A 17 -15.11 -5.78 0.40
N ASN A 18 -15.30 -4.91 1.39
CA ASN A 18 -16.43 -3.96 1.41
C ASN A 18 -16.03 -2.55 1.00
N GLU A 19 -14.80 -2.36 0.53
CA GLU A 19 -14.31 -1.05 0.12
C GLU A 19 -14.36 -0.88 -1.39
N GLN A 20 -14.26 0.36 -1.85
CA GLN A 20 -14.15 0.67 -3.27
C GLN A 20 -12.91 -0.02 -3.85
N GLY A 21 -13.08 -0.69 -4.97
CA GLY A 21 -12.00 -1.44 -5.60
C GLY A 21 -12.09 -2.92 -5.37
N ALA A 22 -13.05 -3.40 -4.59
CA ALA A 22 -13.16 -4.82 -4.27
C ALA A 22 -13.52 -5.70 -5.48
N HIS A 23 -13.87 -5.08 -6.62
CA HIS A 23 -14.15 -5.81 -7.85
C HIS A 23 -12.89 -6.23 -8.59
N ILE A 24 -11.73 -5.73 -8.20
CA ILE A 24 -10.45 -6.13 -8.81
C ILE A 24 -9.69 -7.03 -7.83
N PRO A 25 -8.70 -7.81 -8.31
CA PRO A 25 -8.05 -8.82 -7.46
C PRO A 25 -7.00 -8.23 -6.52
N VAL A 26 -7.42 -7.26 -5.70
CA VAL A 26 -6.55 -6.61 -4.70
C VAL A 26 -7.14 -6.70 -3.30
N ILE A 27 -8.16 -7.55 -3.12
CA ILE A 27 -8.81 -7.70 -1.81
C ILE A 27 -7.83 -8.36 -0.83
N SER A 28 -7.55 -7.66 0.26
CA SER A 28 -6.70 -8.16 1.32
C SER A 28 -6.90 -7.31 2.57
N THR A 29 -6.04 -7.50 3.56
CA THR A 29 -6.10 -6.78 4.82
C THR A 29 -4.75 -6.15 5.12
N ASP A 30 -4.66 -5.44 6.24
CA ASP A 30 -3.39 -4.87 6.71
C ASP A 30 -2.35 -5.95 7.03
N VAL A 31 -2.76 -7.20 7.20
CA VAL A 31 -1.82 -8.32 7.33
C VAL A 31 -0.97 -8.46 6.07
N TYR A 32 -1.61 -8.31 4.89
CA TYR A 32 -0.87 -8.28 3.63
C TYR A 32 0.12 -7.11 3.63
N GLY A 33 -0.33 -5.93 4.08
CA GLY A 33 0.54 -4.75 4.15
C GLY A 33 1.78 -5.01 5.00
N GLU A 34 1.59 -5.62 6.17
CA GLU A 34 2.71 -5.94 7.05
C GLU A 34 3.70 -6.91 6.39
N HIS A 35 3.19 -7.96 5.76
CA HIS A 35 4.03 -8.98 5.14
C HIS A 35 4.81 -8.42 3.95
N ILE A 36 4.16 -7.64 3.08
CA ILE A 36 4.82 -7.14 1.87
C ILE A 36 5.86 -6.07 2.20
N THR A 37 5.59 -5.21 3.18
CA THR A 37 6.56 -4.18 3.58
C THR A 37 7.78 -4.82 4.24
N LYS A 38 7.59 -5.84 5.06
CA LYS A 38 8.71 -6.57 5.66
C LYS A 38 9.55 -7.27 4.60
N TYR A 39 8.90 -7.88 3.62
CA TYR A 39 9.60 -8.54 2.52
C TYR A 39 10.47 -7.52 1.76
N PHE A 40 9.89 -6.37 1.43
CA PHE A 40 10.62 -5.33 0.72
C PHE A 40 11.79 -4.80 1.52
N GLU A 41 11.61 -4.60 2.84
CA GLU A 41 12.71 -4.14 3.70
C GLU A 41 13.84 -5.15 3.77
N ASN A 42 13.49 -6.45 3.88
CA ASN A 42 14.51 -7.51 3.95
C ASN A 42 15.30 -7.66 2.65
N LYS A 43 14.66 -7.34 1.52
CA LYS A 43 15.29 -7.45 0.20
C LYS A 43 15.85 -6.13 -0.31
N GLY A 44 15.65 -5.04 0.41
CA GLY A 44 16.10 -3.72 -0.03
C GLY A 44 15.34 -3.23 -1.26
N ILE A 45 14.08 -3.60 -1.40
CA ILE A 45 13.25 -3.20 -2.53
C ILE A 45 12.47 -1.93 -2.17
N SER A 46 12.64 -0.88 -2.96
CA SER A 46 11.83 0.33 -2.85
C SER A 46 10.47 0.11 -3.51
N PHE A 47 9.45 0.81 -3.03
CA PHE A 47 8.10 0.63 -3.57
C PHE A 47 7.30 1.92 -3.52
N THR A 48 6.25 1.99 -4.35
CA THR A 48 5.25 3.04 -4.30
C THR A 48 3.87 2.40 -4.13
N VAL A 49 2.97 3.12 -3.46
CA VAL A 49 1.64 2.61 -3.14
C VAL A 49 0.61 3.26 -4.06
N TRP A 50 -0.28 2.48 -4.65
CA TRP A 50 -1.37 2.94 -5.48
C TRP A 50 -2.59 3.20 -4.60
N CYS A 51 -3.26 4.33 -4.60
CA CYS A 51 -2.70 5.60 -5.07
C CYS A 51 -3.41 6.72 -4.28
N PHE A 52 -2.84 7.91 -4.30
CA PHE A 52 -3.37 9.06 -3.57
C PHE A 52 -4.47 9.73 -4.41
N ASP A 53 -5.63 9.10 -4.43
CA ASP A 53 -6.78 9.54 -5.20
C ASP A 53 -8.04 8.95 -4.56
N THR A 54 -9.21 9.47 -4.94
CA THR A 54 -10.48 9.03 -4.35
C THR A 54 -11.22 8.03 -5.23
N SER A 55 -10.80 7.84 -6.49
CA SER A 55 -11.53 7.04 -7.48
C SER A 55 -10.74 5.88 -8.05
N TRP A 56 -9.42 6.00 -8.15
CA TRP A 56 -8.57 4.99 -8.78
C TRP A 56 -8.14 3.97 -7.73
N ALA A 57 -8.99 2.99 -7.51
CA ALA A 57 -8.80 1.98 -6.47
C ALA A 57 -7.61 1.07 -6.75
N PRO A 58 -6.97 0.52 -5.71
CA PRO A 58 -7.23 0.79 -4.30
C PRO A 58 -6.72 2.16 -3.89
N THR A 59 -7.62 2.95 -3.27
CA THR A 59 -7.30 4.33 -2.95
C THR A 59 -6.70 4.46 -1.54
N LEU A 60 -5.90 5.51 -1.33
CA LEU A 60 -5.36 5.83 -0.01
C LEU A 60 -6.30 6.75 0.77
N ILE A 61 -7.10 7.53 0.06
CA ILE A 61 -8.06 8.45 0.67
C ILE A 61 -9.44 8.21 0.10
N SER A 62 -10.48 8.46 0.91
CA SER A 62 -11.86 8.27 0.48
C SER A 62 -12.50 9.57 -0.02
N ASP A 63 -11.94 10.71 0.36
CA ASP A 63 -12.39 12.03 -0.07
C ASP A 63 -11.22 13.00 -0.10
N TRP A 64 -11.47 14.21 -0.63
CA TRP A 64 -10.43 15.23 -0.73
C TRP A 64 -10.24 16.04 0.55
N ASN A 65 -10.87 15.62 1.65
CA ASN A 65 -10.52 16.08 2.99
C ASN A 65 -9.42 15.18 3.58
N PHE A 66 -8.89 14.25 2.76
CA PHE A 66 -7.78 13.36 3.10
C PHE A 66 -8.15 12.33 4.17
N THR A 67 -9.42 11.90 4.19
CA THR A 67 -9.86 10.83 5.06
C THR A 67 -9.26 9.52 4.57
N PRO A 68 -8.43 8.83 5.37
CA PRO A 68 -7.74 7.64 4.89
C PRO A 68 -8.67 6.43 4.79
N THR A 69 -8.43 5.61 3.77
CA THR A 69 -9.02 4.28 3.67
C THR A 69 -8.28 3.33 4.62
N THR A 70 -8.66 2.06 4.66
CA THR A 70 -7.92 1.06 5.44
C THR A 70 -6.46 0.99 5.00
N GLN A 71 -6.23 0.94 3.68
CA GLN A 71 -4.89 0.98 3.13
C GLN A 71 -4.17 2.28 3.50
N GLY A 72 -4.89 3.41 3.41
CA GLY A 72 -4.32 4.71 3.74
C GLY A 72 -3.87 4.79 5.18
N LYS A 73 -4.67 4.25 6.10
CA LYS A 73 -4.29 4.22 7.52
C LYS A 73 -3.04 3.39 7.74
N PHE A 74 -2.96 2.24 7.10
CA PHE A 74 -1.80 1.37 7.22
C PHE A 74 -0.53 2.06 6.74
N PHE A 75 -0.54 2.60 5.53
CA PHE A 75 0.68 3.20 4.96
C PHE A 75 1.03 4.53 5.61
N LYS A 76 0.04 5.28 6.11
CA LYS A 76 0.33 6.49 6.91
C LYS A 76 1.10 6.12 8.16
N ALA A 77 0.65 5.11 8.89
CA ALA A 77 1.34 4.63 10.10
C ALA A 77 2.73 4.08 9.75
N TYR A 78 2.84 3.37 8.63
CA TYR A 78 4.12 2.84 8.18
C TYR A 78 5.12 3.96 7.93
N LEU A 79 4.70 5.00 7.20
CA LEU A 79 5.57 6.15 6.92
C LEU A 79 5.96 6.88 8.21
N GLN A 80 5.02 7.05 9.14
CA GLN A 80 5.31 7.68 10.42
C GLN A 80 6.34 6.89 11.22
N SER A 81 6.30 5.56 11.15
CA SER A 81 7.26 4.71 11.84
C SER A 81 8.67 4.82 11.26
N LYS A 82 8.79 5.25 10.00
CA LYS A 82 10.09 5.41 9.32
C LYS A 82 10.62 6.84 9.42
N ALA A 83 9.75 7.79 9.73
CA ALA A 83 10.16 9.19 9.86
C ALA A 83 10.94 9.38 11.16
N LYS A 84 11.99 10.18 11.11
CA LYS A 84 12.85 10.49 12.26
C LYS A 84 12.77 11.96 12.62
#